data_0a05a3646cacb18dc25f192d21d44898
#
_entry.id   0a05a3646cacb18dc25f192d21d44898
#
_cell.length_a   1.000
_cell.length_b   1.000
_cell.length_c   1.000
_cell.angle_alpha   90.00
_cell.angle_beta   90.00
_cell.angle_gamma   90.00
#
_symmetry.space_group_name_H-M   'P 1'
#
loop_
_entity.id
_entity.type
_entity.pdbx_description
1 polymer ?
#
loop_
_entity_poly.entity_id
_entity_poly.type
_entity_poly.pdbx_seq_one_letter_code
_entity_poly.pdbx_strand_id
1 'polypeptide(L)'
;MSLYTTQSTQVSFEMHSALEKFNEHRNTLKMTTGSADLDSLIDGIQEGIFYLFYGNHYTILEAIMYRFLINCVLPAKQKHGFESMGVCFNNVDYYYHDAAKKSSAISPEKIGVAAKCAGIDPKIVFKNLYIHPACNEQHQLLVAEQVADLITSNKDIKLLVVNRITKFFKESKNKMETANILKQVIGIISKACAKNKVALVCTGDANTTARGIIPRPIGGIYLKHAANVIVHIREFSKTSAIPSFKATLIKHQYTKTPKSTILYVRKTGGMVLLD
;
A
#
# COMPACT_ATOMS: atom_id res chain seq x y z
N MET A 1 -18.74 -33.29 37.12
CA MET A 1 -18.93 -31.87 37.42
C MET A 1 -17.68 -31.13 36.94
N SER A 2 -17.70 -30.59 35.76
CA SER A 2 -16.58 -29.85 35.16
C SER A 2 -16.89 -28.36 35.15
N LEU A 3 -16.11 -27.62 35.93
CA LEU A 3 -16.22 -26.17 36.04
C LEU A 3 -15.59 -25.51 34.78
N TYR A 4 -16.41 -24.97 33.91
CA TYR A 4 -15.97 -24.06 32.84
C TYR A 4 -15.66 -22.71 33.46
N THR A 5 -14.38 -22.39 33.58
CA THR A 5 -13.91 -21.06 33.94
C THR A 5 -13.93 -20.19 32.66
N THR A 6 -14.94 -19.37 32.49
CA THR A 6 -14.98 -18.30 31.48
C THR A 6 -13.99 -17.21 31.84
N GLN A 7 -12.84 -17.17 31.19
CA GLN A 7 -11.97 -15.99 31.25
C GLN A 7 -12.65 -14.85 30.49
N SER A 8 -13.19 -13.90 31.23
CA SER A 8 -13.63 -12.61 30.71
C SER A 8 -12.39 -11.81 30.30
N THR A 9 -12.16 -11.68 29.01
CA THR A 9 -11.18 -10.72 28.45
C THR A 9 -11.69 -9.32 28.77
N GLN A 10 -11.17 -8.71 29.84
CA GLN A 10 -11.37 -7.29 30.11
C GLN A 10 -10.73 -6.49 28.97
N VAL A 11 -11.55 -5.92 28.10
CA VAL A 11 -11.13 -4.91 27.15
C VAL A 11 -10.93 -3.63 27.96
N SER A 12 -9.70 -3.32 28.34
CA SER A 12 -9.35 -2.04 28.96
C SER A 12 -9.43 -0.95 27.89
N PHE A 13 -10.40 -0.07 27.98
CA PHE A 13 -10.43 1.17 27.22
C PHE A 13 -9.47 2.15 27.88
N GLU A 14 -8.28 2.32 27.31
CA GLU A 14 -7.39 3.40 27.72
C GLU A 14 -7.95 4.73 27.21
N MET A 15 -8.38 5.60 28.12
CA MET A 15 -8.76 6.97 27.79
C MET A 15 -7.51 7.83 27.71
N HIS A 16 -7.28 8.41 26.54
CA HIS A 16 -6.19 9.36 26.32
C HIS A 16 -6.71 10.79 26.24
N SER A 17 -5.97 11.74 26.78
CA SER A 17 -6.31 13.16 26.63
C SER A 17 -6.14 13.62 25.17
N ALA A 18 -6.87 14.68 24.79
CA ALA A 18 -6.70 15.27 23.46
C ALA A 18 -5.27 15.78 23.22
N LEU A 19 -4.59 16.25 24.26
CA LEU A 19 -3.19 16.70 24.19
C LEU A 19 -2.22 15.54 23.96
N GLU A 20 -2.42 14.40 24.61
CA GLU A 20 -1.63 13.18 24.38
C GLU A 20 -1.79 12.72 22.94
N LYS A 21 -3.01 12.64 22.42
CA LYS A 21 -3.27 12.27 21.02
C LYS A 21 -2.67 13.24 20.01
N PHE A 22 -2.71 14.54 20.31
CA PHE A 22 -2.08 15.57 19.48
C PHE A 22 -0.55 15.41 19.46
N ASN A 23 0.07 15.16 20.61
CA ASN A 23 1.53 14.96 20.72
C ASN A 23 1.97 13.63 20.08
N GLU A 24 1.22 12.54 20.27
CA GLU A 24 1.44 11.28 19.55
C GLU A 24 1.47 11.50 18.04
N HIS A 25 0.49 12.23 17.51
CA HIS A 25 0.42 12.51 16.08
C HIS A 25 1.62 13.32 15.56
N ARG A 26 2.09 14.32 16.32
CA ARG A 26 3.28 15.11 15.95
C ARG A 26 4.56 14.29 15.95
N ASN A 27 4.66 13.29 16.84
CA ASN A 27 5.83 12.44 17.01
C ASN A 27 5.77 11.15 16.18
N THR A 28 4.71 10.97 15.36
CA THR A 28 4.58 9.78 14.49
C THR A 28 5.68 9.79 13.42
N LEU A 29 6.35 8.64 13.27
CA LEU A 29 7.39 8.48 12.26
C LEU A 29 6.79 8.57 10.86
N LYS A 30 7.44 9.36 10.00
CA LYS A 30 7.04 9.56 8.60
C LYS A 30 8.19 9.17 7.68
N MET A 31 7.85 8.43 6.63
CA MET A 31 8.74 8.10 5.54
C MET A 31 8.42 8.96 4.32
N THR A 32 9.45 9.46 3.62
CA THR A 32 9.24 10.12 2.31
C THR A 32 8.70 9.13 1.28
N THR A 33 7.85 9.60 0.40
CA THR A 33 7.44 8.83 -0.79
C THR A 33 8.56 8.72 -1.81
N GLY A 34 9.60 9.55 -1.68
CA GLY A 34 10.71 9.68 -2.63
C GLY A 34 10.40 10.61 -3.81
N SER A 35 9.26 11.26 -3.81
CA SER A 35 8.87 12.33 -4.72
C SER A 35 8.38 13.52 -3.91
N ALA A 36 9.04 14.68 -4.06
CA ALA A 36 8.67 15.90 -3.35
C ALA A 36 7.22 16.33 -3.65
N ASP A 37 6.78 16.11 -4.90
CA ASP A 37 5.41 16.41 -5.33
C ASP A 37 4.39 15.53 -4.61
N LEU A 38 4.66 14.22 -4.47
CA LEU A 38 3.77 13.31 -3.78
C LEU A 38 3.80 13.57 -2.26
N ASP A 39 4.97 13.86 -1.69
CA ASP A 39 5.10 14.25 -0.28
C ASP A 39 4.31 15.54 0.02
N SER A 40 4.37 16.55 -0.87
CA SER A 40 3.56 17.77 -0.71
C SER A 40 2.06 17.52 -0.79
N LEU A 41 1.64 16.43 -1.44
CA LEU A 41 0.24 16.06 -1.61
C LEU A 41 -0.32 15.32 -0.40
N ILE A 42 0.45 14.37 0.18
CA ILE A 42 -0.03 13.43 1.21
C ILE A 42 0.73 13.51 2.54
N ASP A 43 1.71 14.40 2.67
CA ASP A 43 2.54 14.59 3.87
C ASP A 43 3.37 13.35 4.24
N GLY A 44 3.85 12.62 3.23
CA GLY A 44 4.62 11.38 3.38
C GLY A 44 3.77 10.18 3.81
N ILE A 45 4.46 9.08 4.15
CA ILE A 45 3.84 7.83 4.61
C ILE A 45 4.04 7.72 6.12
N GLN A 46 2.95 7.73 6.89
CA GLN A 46 2.94 7.67 8.35
C GLN A 46 2.63 6.26 8.85
N GLU A 47 3.25 5.87 9.95
CA GLU A 47 2.92 4.64 10.67
C GLU A 47 1.44 4.60 11.09
N GLY A 48 0.82 3.44 10.99
CA GLY A 48 -0.57 3.21 11.41
C GLY A 48 -1.64 3.78 10.48
N ILE A 49 -1.27 4.43 9.38
CA ILE A 49 -2.19 5.03 8.41
C ILE A 49 -2.38 4.11 7.22
N PHE A 50 -3.62 4.02 6.74
CA PHE A 50 -3.99 3.25 5.55
C PHE A 50 -4.11 4.16 4.32
N TYR A 51 -3.22 3.94 3.35
CA TYR A 51 -3.17 4.63 2.06
C TYR A 51 -3.71 3.74 0.94
N LEU A 52 -4.59 4.29 0.10
CA LEU A 52 -5.08 3.64 -1.11
C LEU A 52 -4.69 4.46 -2.34
N PHE A 53 -3.79 3.92 -3.16
CA PHE A 53 -3.47 4.44 -4.48
C PHE A 53 -4.23 3.63 -5.53
N TYR A 54 -5.01 4.27 -6.39
CA TYR A 54 -5.79 3.55 -7.38
C TYR A 54 -5.80 4.23 -8.75
N GLY A 55 -5.93 3.42 -9.78
CA GLY A 55 -5.93 3.85 -11.16
C GLY A 55 -5.90 2.67 -12.12
N ASN A 56 -5.87 2.96 -13.43
CA ASN A 56 -5.84 1.93 -14.46
C ASN A 56 -4.46 1.76 -15.12
N HIS A 57 -3.45 2.49 -14.64
CA HIS A 57 -2.07 2.41 -15.12
C HIS A 57 -1.20 1.69 -14.09
N TYR A 58 -1.07 0.38 -14.22
CA TYR A 58 -0.32 -0.45 -13.27
C TYR A 58 1.14 -0.05 -13.15
N THR A 59 1.75 0.39 -14.25
CA THR A 59 3.18 0.73 -14.29
C THR A 59 3.58 1.82 -13.29
N ILE A 60 2.77 2.88 -13.15
CA ILE A 60 3.02 3.94 -12.15
C ILE A 60 2.70 3.46 -10.74
N LEU A 61 1.63 2.68 -10.55
CA LEU A 61 1.29 2.12 -9.25
C LEU A 61 2.39 1.19 -8.73
N GLU A 62 2.98 0.38 -9.60
CA GLU A 62 4.14 -0.44 -9.29
C GLU A 62 5.38 0.41 -8.96
N ALA A 63 5.66 1.45 -9.74
CA ALA A 63 6.79 2.36 -9.49
C ALA A 63 6.70 2.99 -8.09
N ILE A 64 5.50 3.42 -7.69
CA ILE A 64 5.23 3.94 -6.36
C ILE A 64 5.50 2.88 -5.29
N MET A 65 5.03 1.65 -5.49
CA MET A 65 5.25 0.57 -4.52
C MET A 65 6.73 0.19 -4.38
N TYR A 66 7.47 0.09 -5.50
CA TYR A 66 8.91 -0.16 -5.45
C TYR A 66 9.62 0.93 -4.64
N ARG A 67 9.25 2.19 -4.86
CA ARG A 67 9.83 3.31 -4.12
C ARG A 67 9.58 3.20 -2.63
N PHE A 68 8.35 2.87 -2.22
CA PHE A 68 8.00 2.71 -0.81
C PHE A 68 8.72 1.53 -0.15
N LEU A 69 8.80 0.38 -0.82
CA LEU A 69 9.52 -0.78 -0.30
C LEU A 69 11.01 -0.48 -0.08
N ILE A 70 11.64 0.29 -0.99
CA ILE A 70 13.04 0.69 -0.86
C ILE A 70 13.19 1.72 0.25
N ASN A 71 12.34 2.75 0.28
CA ASN A 71 12.43 3.81 1.29
C ASN A 71 12.19 3.29 2.71
N CYS A 72 11.39 2.23 2.87
CA CYS A 72 11.18 1.59 4.17
C CYS A 72 12.50 1.14 4.82
N VAL A 73 13.42 0.63 4.02
CA VAL A 73 14.72 0.09 4.49
C VAL A 73 15.76 1.19 4.72
N LEU A 74 15.55 2.40 4.15
CA LEU A 74 16.51 3.49 4.25
C LEU A 74 16.62 4.07 5.66
N PRO A 75 17.81 4.60 6.06
CA PRO A 75 18.00 5.26 7.34
C PRO A 75 17.04 6.45 7.54
N ALA A 76 16.40 6.51 8.70
CA ALA A 76 15.42 7.54 9.03
C ALA A 76 16.04 8.94 9.05
N LYS A 77 17.24 9.09 9.65
CA LYS A 77 17.89 10.38 9.84
C LYS A 77 18.46 11.02 8.57
N GLN A 78 18.97 10.20 7.65
CA GLN A 78 19.69 10.70 6.46
C GLN A 78 18.81 10.75 5.20
N LYS A 79 17.87 9.82 5.06
CA LYS A 79 17.08 9.63 3.84
C LYS A 79 15.58 9.58 4.11
N HIS A 80 15.14 9.96 5.31
CA HIS A 80 13.72 9.96 5.69
C HIS A 80 13.01 8.63 5.41
N GLY A 81 13.71 7.49 5.61
CA GLY A 81 13.15 6.15 5.57
C GLY A 81 12.56 5.75 6.91
N PHE A 82 12.08 4.50 7.02
CA PHE A 82 11.67 3.93 8.30
C PHE A 82 12.82 3.20 9.04
N GLU A 83 13.93 2.91 8.35
CA GLU A 83 15.03 2.09 8.86
C GLU A 83 14.54 0.75 9.44
N SER A 84 13.66 0.08 8.71
CA SER A 84 12.89 -1.05 9.21
C SER A 84 12.59 -2.07 8.13
N MET A 85 11.85 -3.12 8.48
CA MET A 85 11.43 -4.16 7.56
C MET A 85 10.10 -3.80 6.89
N GLY A 86 9.94 -4.27 5.64
CA GLY A 86 8.70 -4.17 4.88
C GLY A 86 8.14 -5.52 4.48
N VAL A 87 6.83 -5.57 4.30
CA VAL A 87 6.11 -6.73 3.77
C VAL A 87 5.43 -6.33 2.46
N CYS A 88 5.61 -7.15 1.43
CA CYS A 88 4.91 -7.05 0.18
C CYS A 88 3.90 -8.19 0.03
N PHE A 89 2.63 -7.88 0.13
CA PHE A 89 1.52 -8.78 -0.15
C PHE A 89 1.13 -8.64 -1.61
N ASN A 90 1.44 -9.63 -2.42
CA ASN A 90 1.42 -9.54 -3.87
C ASN A 90 0.27 -10.37 -4.49
N ASN A 91 -0.82 -9.72 -4.93
CA ASN A 91 -1.97 -10.36 -5.58
C ASN A 91 -1.72 -10.55 -7.07
N VAL A 92 -1.19 -11.69 -7.47
CA VAL A 92 -0.82 -12.02 -8.86
C VAL A 92 -1.14 -13.47 -9.20
N ASP A 93 -1.31 -13.76 -10.49
CA ASP A 93 -1.43 -15.12 -10.97
C ASP A 93 -0.05 -15.78 -11.07
N TYR A 94 0.28 -16.59 -10.10
CA TYR A 94 1.57 -17.30 -10.08
C TYR A 94 1.68 -18.38 -11.18
N TYR A 95 0.53 -18.84 -11.70
CA TYR A 95 0.47 -19.96 -12.62
C TYR A 95 0.57 -19.58 -14.10
N TYR A 96 0.54 -18.29 -14.44
CA TYR A 96 0.67 -17.85 -15.83
C TYR A 96 1.96 -17.05 -15.99
N HIS A 97 3.08 -17.77 -16.18
CA HIS A 97 4.23 -17.26 -16.88
C HIS A 97 3.90 -17.05 -18.37
N ASP A 98 2.88 -16.27 -18.65
CA ASP A 98 2.68 -15.81 -20.01
C ASP A 98 3.64 -14.62 -20.22
N ALA A 99 4.83 -14.94 -20.78
CA ALA A 99 5.84 -13.94 -21.12
C ALA A 99 5.29 -12.85 -22.08
N ALA A 100 4.16 -13.10 -22.73
CA ALA A 100 3.48 -12.16 -23.60
C ALA A 100 2.58 -11.15 -22.84
N LYS A 101 2.09 -11.48 -21.67
CA LYS A 101 1.35 -10.53 -20.80
C LYS A 101 2.34 -9.93 -19.82
N LYS A 102 2.65 -8.64 -19.98
CA LYS A 102 3.43 -7.85 -19.02
C LYS A 102 2.81 -8.03 -17.62
N SER A 103 3.31 -9.04 -16.90
CA SER A 103 2.86 -9.33 -15.54
C SER A 103 3.16 -8.13 -14.66
N SER A 104 2.16 -7.55 -14.05
CA SER A 104 2.30 -6.50 -13.04
C SER A 104 2.73 -7.06 -11.68
N ALA A 105 3.53 -8.14 -11.69
CA ALA A 105 4.03 -8.77 -10.49
C ALA A 105 5.20 -8.01 -9.92
N ILE A 106 5.14 -7.68 -8.63
CA ILE A 106 6.33 -7.28 -7.88
C ILE A 106 7.24 -8.50 -7.79
N SER A 107 8.45 -8.39 -8.34
CA SER A 107 9.41 -9.47 -8.33
C SER A 107 10.73 -9.04 -7.65
N PRO A 108 11.49 -9.98 -7.04
CA PRO A 108 12.79 -9.68 -6.45
C PRO A 108 13.74 -9.03 -7.45
N GLU A 109 13.73 -9.45 -8.72
CA GLU A 109 14.59 -8.87 -9.77
C GLU A 109 14.29 -7.40 -9.98
N LYS A 110 13.01 -7.02 -10.09
CA LYS A 110 12.58 -5.63 -10.23
C LYS A 110 12.92 -4.80 -8.98
N ILE A 111 12.74 -5.35 -7.77
CA ILE A 111 13.17 -4.70 -6.53
C ILE A 111 14.68 -4.46 -6.55
N GLY A 112 15.47 -5.44 -7.00
CA GLY A 112 16.92 -5.32 -7.13
C GLY A 112 17.36 -4.22 -8.11
N VAL A 113 16.68 -4.11 -9.25
CA VAL A 113 16.93 -3.02 -10.23
C VAL A 113 16.56 -1.67 -9.60
N ALA A 114 15.41 -1.56 -8.96
CA ALA A 114 14.97 -0.31 -8.32
C ALA A 114 15.91 0.12 -7.18
N ALA A 115 16.43 -0.83 -6.39
CA ALA A 115 17.41 -0.56 -5.35
C ALA A 115 18.72 0.00 -5.91
N LYS A 116 19.25 -0.63 -6.97
CA LYS A 116 20.45 -0.14 -7.68
C LYS A 116 20.24 1.28 -8.22
N CYS A 117 19.08 1.55 -8.81
CA CYS A 117 18.76 2.89 -9.32
C CYS A 117 18.65 3.94 -8.20
N ALA A 118 18.32 3.52 -6.98
CA ALA A 118 18.33 4.37 -5.79
C ALA A 118 19.71 4.47 -5.11
N GLY A 119 20.74 3.83 -5.66
CA GLY A 119 22.10 3.82 -5.10
C GLY A 119 22.24 2.95 -3.84
N ILE A 120 21.40 1.89 -3.72
CA ILE A 120 21.38 1.00 -2.55
C ILE A 120 21.80 -0.39 -2.97
N ASP A 121 22.57 -1.08 -2.12
CA ASP A 121 22.88 -2.49 -2.34
C ASP A 121 21.58 -3.32 -2.25
N PRO A 122 21.19 -4.04 -3.32
CA PRO A 122 20.01 -4.90 -3.31
C PRO A 122 19.96 -5.91 -2.17
N LYS A 123 21.13 -6.40 -1.71
CA LYS A 123 21.21 -7.34 -0.59
C LYS A 123 20.64 -6.78 0.69
N ILE A 124 20.83 -5.47 0.96
CA ILE A 124 20.28 -4.79 2.12
C ILE A 124 18.76 -4.78 2.03
N VAL A 125 18.23 -4.47 0.85
CA VAL A 125 16.78 -4.44 0.61
C VAL A 125 16.18 -5.83 0.75
N PHE A 126 16.77 -6.84 0.10
CA PHE A 126 16.26 -8.22 0.17
C PHE A 126 16.25 -8.81 1.58
N LYS A 127 17.25 -8.49 2.40
CA LYS A 127 17.33 -8.96 3.79
C LYS A 127 16.19 -8.42 4.66
N ASN A 128 15.65 -7.26 4.30
CA ASN A 128 14.65 -6.54 5.10
C ASN A 128 13.24 -6.53 4.47
N LEU A 129 13.00 -7.33 3.42
CA LEU A 129 11.70 -7.43 2.77
C LEU A 129 11.18 -8.87 2.75
N TYR A 130 9.92 -9.03 3.17
CA TYR A 130 9.15 -10.27 3.01
C TYR A 130 8.18 -10.12 1.83
N ILE A 131 8.06 -11.16 0.99
CA ILE A 131 7.13 -11.18 -0.13
C ILE A 131 6.19 -12.37 0.02
N HIS A 132 4.90 -12.09 0.15
CA HIS A 132 3.84 -13.10 0.25
C HIS A 132 2.93 -13.01 -0.99
N PRO A 133 2.95 -14.01 -1.87
CA PRO A 133 2.07 -14.05 -3.04
C PRO A 133 0.68 -14.58 -2.67
N ALA A 134 -0.35 -14.09 -3.34
CA ALA A 134 -1.69 -14.68 -3.35
C ALA A 134 -2.17 -14.90 -4.77
N CYS A 135 -2.77 -16.07 -5.05
CA CYS A 135 -3.12 -16.53 -6.40
C CYS A 135 -4.64 -16.49 -6.68
N ASN A 136 -5.46 -16.41 -5.65
CA ASN A 136 -6.92 -16.32 -5.74
C ASN A 136 -7.49 -15.68 -4.48
N GLU A 137 -8.81 -15.49 -4.44
CA GLU A 137 -9.51 -14.82 -3.33
C GLU A 137 -9.36 -15.55 -1.99
N GLN A 138 -9.43 -16.88 -1.98
CA GLN A 138 -9.29 -17.68 -0.74
C GLN A 138 -7.84 -17.61 -0.22
N HIS A 139 -6.88 -17.73 -1.14
CA HIS A 139 -5.47 -17.58 -0.79
C HIS A 139 -5.15 -16.15 -0.33
N GLN A 140 -5.85 -15.13 -0.88
CA GLN A 140 -5.72 -13.74 -0.41
C GLN A 140 -6.12 -13.60 1.06
N LEU A 141 -7.19 -14.29 1.49
CA LEU A 141 -7.62 -14.28 2.89
C LEU A 141 -6.58 -14.96 3.80
N LEU A 142 -6.09 -16.15 3.41
CA LEU A 142 -5.07 -16.87 4.16
C LEU A 142 -3.78 -16.07 4.32
N VAL A 143 -3.31 -15.43 3.23
CA VAL A 143 -2.11 -14.56 3.29
C VAL A 143 -2.35 -13.34 4.16
N ALA A 144 -3.57 -12.78 4.18
CA ALA A 144 -3.88 -11.66 5.08
C ALA A 144 -3.76 -12.05 6.55
N GLU A 145 -4.17 -13.25 6.94
CA GLU A 145 -4.00 -13.80 8.29
C GLU A 145 -2.52 -14.01 8.63
N GLN A 146 -1.76 -14.67 7.75
CA GLN A 146 -0.33 -14.88 7.93
C GLN A 146 0.46 -13.57 8.06
N VAL A 147 0.14 -12.58 7.24
CA VAL A 147 0.77 -11.24 7.30
C VAL A 147 0.40 -10.51 8.59
N ALA A 148 -0.84 -10.65 9.07
CA ALA A 148 -1.26 -10.05 10.34
C ALA A 148 -0.51 -10.67 11.53
N ASP A 149 -0.30 -12.00 11.54
CA ASP A 149 0.49 -12.69 12.54
C ASP A 149 1.97 -12.28 12.49
N LEU A 150 2.55 -12.19 11.29
CA LEU A 150 3.91 -11.72 11.07
C LEU A 150 4.12 -10.31 11.62
N ILE A 151 3.20 -9.37 11.32
CA ILE A 151 3.24 -7.99 11.83
C ILE A 151 3.12 -7.95 13.36
N THR A 152 2.32 -8.85 13.94
CA THR A 152 2.12 -8.88 15.39
C THR A 152 3.34 -9.44 16.12
N SER A 153 4.02 -10.42 15.52
CA SER A 153 5.19 -11.08 16.10
C SER A 153 6.50 -10.32 15.87
N ASN A 154 6.60 -9.55 14.79
CA ASN A 154 7.82 -8.82 14.43
C ASN A 154 7.61 -7.30 14.48
N LYS A 155 8.16 -6.63 15.50
CA LYS A 155 8.03 -5.18 15.73
C LYS A 155 8.89 -4.32 14.79
N ASP A 156 9.84 -4.92 14.10
CA ASP A 156 10.69 -4.23 13.13
C ASP A 156 9.98 -3.97 11.80
N ILE A 157 8.81 -4.57 11.60
CA ILE A 157 7.98 -4.31 10.42
C ILE A 157 7.24 -2.99 10.61
N LYS A 158 7.45 -2.03 9.68
CA LYS A 158 6.84 -0.70 9.68
C LYS A 158 6.04 -0.38 8.42
N LEU A 159 6.12 -1.22 7.40
CA LEU A 159 5.41 -1.04 6.14
C LEU A 159 4.80 -2.35 5.65
N LEU A 160 3.51 -2.33 5.34
CA LEU A 160 2.82 -3.35 4.54
C LEU A 160 2.37 -2.73 3.22
N VAL A 161 2.90 -3.23 2.11
CA VAL A 161 2.46 -2.89 0.76
C VAL A 161 1.60 -4.03 0.21
N VAL A 162 0.37 -3.73 -0.20
CA VAL A 162 -0.55 -4.70 -0.83
C VAL A 162 -0.74 -4.35 -2.30
N ASN A 163 -0.13 -5.15 -3.17
CA ASN A 163 -0.27 -4.96 -4.61
C ASN A 163 -1.65 -5.44 -5.09
N ARG A 164 -2.38 -4.56 -5.80
CA ARG A 164 -3.65 -4.85 -6.47
C ARG A 164 -4.67 -5.54 -5.57
N ILE A 165 -4.96 -4.95 -4.41
CA ILE A 165 -5.88 -5.53 -3.41
C ILE A 165 -7.26 -5.91 -3.99
N THR A 166 -7.68 -5.24 -5.06
CA THR A 166 -8.98 -5.44 -5.72
C THR A 166 -8.95 -6.41 -6.89
N LYS A 167 -7.79 -7.04 -7.19
CA LYS A 167 -7.61 -7.88 -8.38
C LYS A 167 -8.66 -9.01 -8.47
N PHE A 168 -8.71 -9.87 -7.48
CA PHE A 168 -9.60 -11.02 -7.48
C PHE A 168 -11.07 -10.59 -7.44
N PHE A 169 -11.41 -9.53 -6.70
CA PHE A 169 -12.76 -8.96 -6.74
C PHE A 169 -13.14 -8.46 -8.14
N LYS A 170 -12.21 -7.82 -8.87
CA LYS A 170 -12.43 -7.33 -10.23
C LYS A 170 -12.65 -8.47 -11.21
N GLU A 171 -11.89 -9.55 -11.09
CA GLU A 171 -11.87 -10.70 -12.01
C GLU A 171 -12.96 -11.75 -11.68
N SER A 172 -13.47 -11.79 -10.47
CA SER A 172 -14.46 -12.77 -10.01
C SER A 172 -15.80 -12.64 -10.74
N LYS A 173 -16.42 -13.80 -11.00
CA LYS A 173 -17.81 -13.90 -11.46
C LYS A 173 -18.80 -13.78 -10.31
N ASN A 174 -18.46 -14.26 -9.11
CA ASN A 174 -19.27 -14.16 -7.90
C ASN A 174 -18.89 -12.92 -7.07
N LYS A 175 -19.43 -11.76 -7.48
CA LYS A 175 -19.10 -10.46 -6.85
C LYS A 175 -19.46 -10.38 -5.38
N MET A 176 -20.55 -11.03 -4.95
CA MET A 176 -21.01 -10.94 -3.56
C MET A 176 -20.10 -11.70 -2.61
N GLU A 177 -19.72 -12.91 -2.94
CA GLU A 177 -18.79 -13.71 -2.13
C GLU A 177 -17.41 -13.05 -2.07
N THR A 178 -16.88 -12.67 -3.24
CA THR A 178 -15.55 -12.04 -3.30
C THR A 178 -15.52 -10.66 -2.61
N ALA A 179 -16.65 -9.93 -2.59
CA ALA A 179 -16.76 -8.70 -1.80
C ALA A 179 -16.66 -8.96 -0.29
N ASN A 180 -17.26 -10.05 0.19
CA ASN A 180 -17.16 -10.45 1.60
C ASN A 180 -15.72 -10.86 1.97
N ILE A 181 -15.04 -11.63 1.12
CA ILE A 181 -13.65 -12.00 1.30
C ILE A 181 -12.77 -10.74 1.32
N LEU A 182 -12.92 -9.85 0.34
CA LEU A 182 -12.16 -8.59 0.30
C LEU A 182 -12.37 -7.74 1.56
N LYS A 183 -13.60 -7.69 2.08
CA LYS A 183 -13.93 -7.00 3.32
C LYS A 183 -13.20 -7.61 4.53
N GLN A 184 -13.13 -8.94 4.63
CA GLN A 184 -12.40 -9.64 5.67
C GLN A 184 -10.90 -9.36 5.57
N VAL A 185 -10.31 -9.50 4.37
CA VAL A 185 -8.89 -9.19 4.11
C VAL A 185 -8.55 -7.77 4.58
N ILE A 186 -9.32 -6.76 4.14
CA ILE A 186 -9.11 -5.37 4.54
C ILE A 186 -9.23 -5.21 6.07
N GLY A 187 -10.24 -5.84 6.69
CA GLY A 187 -10.45 -5.78 8.14
C GLY A 187 -9.28 -6.36 8.93
N ILE A 188 -8.76 -7.51 8.52
CA ILE A 188 -7.64 -8.20 9.17
C ILE A 188 -6.37 -7.35 9.08
N ILE A 189 -5.94 -6.98 7.86
CA ILE A 189 -4.69 -6.26 7.67
C ILE A 189 -4.72 -4.84 8.24
N SER A 190 -5.83 -4.11 8.08
CA SER A 190 -5.94 -2.74 8.61
C SER A 190 -5.93 -2.73 10.14
N LYS A 191 -6.59 -3.69 10.80
CA LYS A 191 -6.57 -3.85 12.27
C LYS A 191 -5.16 -4.18 12.77
N ALA A 192 -4.47 -5.14 12.12
CA ALA A 192 -3.11 -5.52 12.49
C ALA A 192 -2.13 -4.34 12.32
N CYS A 193 -2.19 -3.63 11.19
CA CYS A 193 -1.34 -2.48 10.91
C CYS A 193 -1.59 -1.32 11.89
N ALA A 194 -2.83 -0.96 12.14
CA ALA A 194 -3.17 0.12 13.08
C ALA A 194 -2.69 -0.19 14.51
N LYS A 195 -2.93 -1.44 15.00
CA LYS A 195 -2.52 -1.86 16.34
C LYS A 195 -1.00 -1.86 16.53
N ASN A 196 -0.24 -2.23 15.50
CA ASN A 196 1.22 -2.35 15.58
C ASN A 196 1.97 -1.13 15.00
N LYS A 197 1.29 -0.03 14.69
CA LYS A 197 1.87 1.20 14.11
C LYS A 197 2.64 0.90 12.80
N VAL A 198 2.03 0.10 11.92
CA VAL A 198 2.56 -0.24 10.59
C VAL A 198 1.82 0.59 9.54
N ALA A 199 2.53 1.25 8.65
CA ALA A 199 1.92 1.92 7.50
C ALA A 199 1.35 0.89 6.53
N LEU A 200 0.07 1.03 6.14
CA LEU A 200 -0.58 0.16 5.16
C LEU A 200 -0.74 0.91 3.85
N VAL A 201 -0.12 0.42 2.79
CA VAL A 201 -0.25 0.97 1.44
C VAL A 201 -0.86 -0.07 0.51
N CYS A 202 -2.04 0.21 -0.02
CA CYS A 202 -2.68 -0.66 -1.01
C CYS A 202 -2.72 0.00 -2.38
N THR A 203 -2.53 -0.78 -3.44
CA THR A 203 -2.91 -0.35 -4.78
C THR A 203 -4.19 -1.06 -5.22
N GLY A 204 -4.96 -0.39 -6.08
CA GLY A 204 -6.22 -0.92 -6.59
C GLY A 204 -6.60 -0.38 -7.96
N ASP A 205 -7.64 -0.95 -8.53
CA ASP A 205 -8.16 -0.57 -9.84
C ASP A 205 -9.21 0.56 -9.71
N ALA A 206 -9.36 1.34 -10.78
CA ALA A 206 -10.40 2.34 -10.92
C ALA A 206 -11.56 1.82 -11.79
N ASN A 207 -12.77 2.17 -11.42
CA ASN A 207 -13.94 1.95 -12.30
C ASN A 207 -13.83 2.82 -13.55
N THR A 208 -14.37 2.30 -14.67
CA THR A 208 -14.55 3.12 -15.87
C THR A 208 -15.70 4.09 -15.64
N THR A 209 -15.46 5.38 -15.81
CA THR A 209 -16.49 6.42 -15.65
C THR A 209 -16.56 7.33 -16.87
N ALA A 210 -17.66 8.09 -16.99
CA ALA A 210 -17.82 9.11 -18.00
C ALA A 210 -16.72 10.19 -17.92
N ARG A 211 -16.44 10.85 -19.03
CA ARG A 211 -15.44 11.94 -19.10
C ARG A 211 -15.76 13.04 -18.07
N GLY A 212 -14.73 13.54 -17.42
CA GLY A 212 -14.82 14.65 -16.47
C GLY A 212 -15.08 14.28 -15.01
N ILE A 213 -15.45 13.06 -14.71
CA ILE A 213 -15.67 12.58 -13.34
C ILE A 213 -14.45 11.80 -12.86
N ILE A 214 -14.01 12.04 -11.62
CA ILE A 214 -12.94 11.23 -11.00
C ILE A 214 -13.49 9.82 -10.76
N PRO A 215 -12.88 8.79 -11.34
CA PRO A 215 -13.33 7.40 -11.17
C PRO A 215 -13.33 7.01 -9.70
N ARG A 216 -14.23 6.12 -9.31
CA ARG A 216 -14.21 5.52 -7.97
C ARG A 216 -13.29 4.30 -7.95
N PRO A 217 -12.63 4.00 -6.81
CA PRO A 217 -11.89 2.74 -6.69
C PRO A 217 -12.86 1.55 -6.78
N ILE A 218 -12.41 0.47 -7.42
CA ILE A 218 -13.07 -0.84 -7.35
C ILE A 218 -12.90 -1.38 -5.91
N GLY A 219 -13.78 -2.24 -5.45
CA GLY A 219 -13.75 -2.83 -4.10
C GLY A 219 -14.81 -2.27 -3.16
N GLY A 220 -15.70 -1.41 -3.70
CA GLY A 220 -16.90 -0.96 -3.01
C GLY A 220 -16.66 0.11 -1.94
N ILE A 221 -17.74 0.37 -1.18
CA ILE A 221 -17.79 1.44 -0.19
C ILE A 221 -16.88 1.16 1.02
N TYR A 222 -16.73 -0.12 1.37
CA TYR A 222 -15.93 -0.54 2.53
C TYR A 222 -14.45 -0.17 2.40
N LEU A 223 -13.82 -0.47 1.25
CA LEU A 223 -12.42 -0.09 1.00
C LEU A 223 -12.22 1.42 1.08
N LYS A 224 -13.16 2.19 0.53
CA LYS A 224 -13.12 3.65 0.58
C LYS A 224 -13.24 4.20 2.01
N HIS A 225 -14.04 3.56 2.87
CA HIS A 225 -14.17 3.97 4.27
C HIS A 225 -12.97 3.56 5.10
N ALA A 226 -12.42 2.36 4.90
CA ALA A 226 -11.28 1.85 5.64
C ALA A 226 -10.00 2.67 5.40
N ALA A 227 -9.75 3.12 4.16
CA ALA A 227 -8.58 3.93 3.86
C ALA A 227 -8.67 5.34 4.47
N ASN A 228 -7.57 5.80 5.09
CA ASN A 228 -7.43 7.14 5.65
C ASN A 228 -7.08 8.18 4.58
N VAL A 229 -6.20 7.78 3.66
CA VAL A 229 -5.72 8.59 2.54
C VAL A 229 -6.02 7.87 1.23
N ILE A 230 -6.64 8.58 0.27
CA ILE A 230 -7.01 8.01 -1.03
C ILE A 230 -6.49 8.91 -2.14
N VAL A 231 -5.68 8.34 -3.02
CA VAL A 231 -5.06 9.03 -4.16
C VAL A 231 -5.47 8.33 -5.46
N HIS A 232 -6.09 9.08 -6.36
CA HIS A 232 -6.36 8.64 -7.73
C HIS A 232 -5.20 9.00 -8.64
N ILE A 233 -4.72 8.03 -9.44
CA ILE A 233 -3.64 8.24 -10.40
C ILE A 233 -4.13 7.96 -11.81
N ARG A 234 -3.91 8.91 -12.72
CA ARG A 234 -4.22 8.76 -14.14
C ARG A 234 -3.10 9.32 -14.99
N GLU A 235 -2.95 8.82 -16.19
CA GLU A 235 -2.04 9.39 -17.18
C GLU A 235 -2.43 10.85 -17.46
N PHE A 236 -1.44 11.73 -17.47
CA PHE A 236 -1.64 13.15 -17.71
C PHE A 236 -1.36 13.52 -19.17
N SER A 237 -0.23 13.10 -19.73
CA SER A 237 0.14 13.36 -21.13
C SER A 237 0.67 12.10 -21.80
N LYS A 238 0.15 11.83 -23.01
CA LYS A 238 0.65 10.75 -23.90
C LYS A 238 1.71 11.24 -24.89
N THR A 239 1.76 12.54 -25.15
CA THR A 239 2.58 13.15 -26.18
C THR A 239 3.90 13.73 -25.65
N SER A 240 4.10 13.77 -24.36
CA SER A 240 5.33 14.23 -23.74
C SER A 240 6.45 13.21 -23.88
N ALA A 241 7.68 13.65 -24.16
CA ALA A 241 8.89 12.82 -24.15
C ALA A 241 9.11 12.14 -22.78
N ILE A 242 8.62 12.77 -21.71
CA ILE A 242 8.66 12.24 -20.34
C ILE A 242 7.24 11.83 -19.95
N PRO A 243 6.97 10.54 -19.67
CA PRO A 243 5.67 10.12 -19.20
C PRO A 243 5.32 10.80 -17.87
N SER A 244 4.14 11.37 -17.80
CA SER A 244 3.67 12.08 -16.62
C SER A 244 2.28 11.63 -16.21
N PHE A 245 2.02 11.64 -14.89
CA PHE A 245 0.79 11.16 -14.30
C PHE A 245 0.23 12.23 -13.36
N LYS A 246 -1.08 12.42 -13.39
CA LYS A 246 -1.77 13.27 -12.43
C LYS A 246 -2.18 12.46 -11.23
N ALA A 247 -1.64 12.80 -10.06
CA ALA A 247 -2.09 12.30 -8.78
C ALA A 247 -3.12 13.28 -8.20
N THR A 248 -4.29 12.78 -7.80
CA THR A 248 -5.36 13.56 -7.20
C THR A 248 -5.72 12.98 -5.85
N LEU A 249 -5.55 13.77 -4.79
CA LEU A 249 -5.94 13.46 -3.43
C LEU A 249 -7.46 13.53 -3.30
N ILE A 250 -8.10 12.42 -2.99
CA ILE A 250 -9.56 12.28 -2.90
C ILE A 250 -10.04 12.32 -1.45
N LYS A 251 -9.23 11.78 -0.55
CA LYS A 251 -9.50 11.72 0.89
C LYS A 251 -8.21 11.90 1.67
N HIS A 252 -8.26 12.71 2.70
CA HIS A 252 -7.20 12.89 3.68
C HIS A 252 -7.80 13.41 4.98
N GLN A 253 -7.18 13.08 6.13
CA GLN A 253 -7.72 13.47 7.43
C GLN A 253 -7.57 14.97 7.72
N TYR A 254 -6.46 15.58 7.25
CA TYR A 254 -6.07 16.94 7.61
C TYR A 254 -5.90 17.89 6.42
N THR A 255 -5.83 17.35 5.20
CA THR A 255 -5.60 18.16 3.99
C THR A 255 -6.91 18.38 3.25
N LYS A 256 -7.15 19.63 2.81
CA LYS A 256 -8.31 19.97 1.98
C LYS A 256 -8.28 19.18 0.67
N THR A 257 -9.39 18.55 0.33
CA THR A 257 -9.56 17.75 -0.89
C THR A 257 -10.68 18.31 -1.77
N PRO A 258 -10.62 18.16 -3.11
CA PRO A 258 -9.52 17.55 -3.86
C PRO A 258 -8.31 18.47 -4.06
N LYS A 259 -7.09 17.90 -4.03
CA LYS A 259 -5.82 18.56 -4.39
C LYS A 259 -5.11 17.68 -5.40
N SER A 260 -4.33 18.23 -6.32
CA SER A 260 -3.65 17.44 -7.35
C SER A 260 -2.23 17.91 -7.58
N THR A 261 -1.37 16.99 -7.98
CA THR A 261 -0.01 17.26 -8.46
C THR A 261 0.30 16.40 -9.68
N ILE A 262 1.41 16.70 -10.37
CA ILE A 262 1.91 15.94 -11.52
C ILE A 262 3.13 15.14 -11.05
N LEU A 263 3.10 13.84 -11.29
CA LEU A 263 4.21 12.93 -11.04
C LEU A 263 4.95 12.67 -12.34
N TYR A 264 6.26 12.79 -12.29
CA TYR A 264 7.14 12.44 -13.39
C TYR A 264 7.76 11.08 -13.14
N VAL A 265 8.01 10.35 -14.22
CA VAL A 265 8.61 9.03 -14.14
C VAL A 265 9.69 8.90 -15.20
N ARG A 266 10.77 8.22 -14.85
CA ARG A 266 11.83 7.85 -15.79
C ARG A 266 11.82 6.35 -16.08
N LYS A 267 12.27 6.00 -17.27
CA LYS A 267 12.48 4.60 -17.66
C LYS A 267 13.96 4.26 -17.49
N THR A 268 14.23 3.22 -16.69
CA THR A 268 15.61 2.75 -16.45
C THR A 268 15.58 1.23 -16.33
N GLY A 269 16.46 0.53 -17.08
CA GLY A 269 16.57 -0.94 -17.03
C GLY A 269 15.25 -1.67 -17.35
N GLY A 270 14.42 -1.12 -18.25
CA GLY A 270 13.11 -1.69 -18.60
C GLY A 270 12.00 -1.46 -17.55
N MET A 271 12.29 -0.72 -16.49
CA MET A 271 11.34 -0.34 -15.44
C MET A 271 10.96 1.13 -15.53
N VAL A 272 9.81 1.46 -14.96
CA VAL A 272 9.39 2.83 -14.67
C VAL A 272 9.65 3.11 -13.20
N LEU A 273 10.33 4.19 -12.91
CA LEU A 273 10.64 4.65 -11.55
C LEU A 273 10.01 6.02 -11.33
N LEU A 274 9.58 6.28 -10.11
CA LEU A 274 9.09 7.59 -9.67
C LEU A 274 10.29 8.51 -9.41
N ASP A 275 10.24 9.72 -9.99
CA ASP A 275 11.22 10.80 -9.75
C ASP A 275 10.85 11.63 -8.52
#